data_51396a1b636b27ba3525a48bf0c37af2
#
_entry.id   51396a1b636b27ba3525a48bf0c37af2
#
_cell.length_a   1.000
_cell.length_b   1.000
_cell.length_c   1.000
_cell.angle_alpha   90.00
_cell.angle_beta   90.00
_cell.angle_gamma   90.00
#
_symmetry.space_group_name_H-M   'P 1'
#
loop_
_entity.id
_entity.type
_entity.pdbx_description
1 polymer ?
#
loop_
_entity_poly.entity_id
_entity_poly.type
_entity_poly.pdbx_seq_one_letter_code
_entity_poly.pdbx_strand_id
1 'polypeptide(L)'
;ISIISKAQTLILSENDSTVMTEYNDGNLWAYRNANGFIVGLTTYETKDDYGKYYRIDVFIKNQCDSSVIFTPDDVTSHLLTNRGDNYQLMVYTNEAFQKKIRKSQNWAMALYGFSSGLSAGSAGYSTSYSTSYSSNGTAYTTVTNHYDANAAFQANMASSYQLQTLGKMMDNDREIKRQGYLKKTTVHPNEGIIGYMNIKRKKGKILTINIPINGYVYSFDWDVSK
;
A
#
# COMPACT_ATOMS: atom_id res chain seq x y z
N ILE A 1 6.16 12.25 12.96
CA ILE A 1 5.10 13.11 12.35
C ILE A 1 3.80 12.39 12.63
N SER A 2 3.01 12.92 13.58
CA SER A 2 1.68 12.39 13.90
C SER A 2 0.76 12.70 12.71
N ILE A 3 0.36 11.68 11.96
CA ILE A 3 -0.69 11.80 10.96
C ILE A 3 -2.00 11.80 11.74
N ILE A 4 -2.59 12.99 11.91
CA ILE A 4 -3.97 13.10 12.40
C ILE A 4 -4.85 12.52 11.29
N SER A 5 -5.20 11.25 11.41
CA SER A 5 -6.25 10.63 10.61
C SER A 5 -7.56 11.27 11.05
N LYS A 6 -8.22 12.03 10.17
CA LYS A 6 -9.59 12.50 10.43
C LYS A 6 -10.49 11.27 10.52
N ALA A 7 -11.11 11.06 11.66
CA ALA A 7 -12.10 10.00 11.83
C ALA A 7 -13.18 10.17 10.76
N GLN A 8 -13.44 9.11 10.01
CA GLN A 8 -14.54 9.09 9.06
C GLN A 8 -15.82 8.85 9.83
N THR A 9 -16.89 9.51 9.43
CA THR A 9 -18.18 9.42 10.11
C THR A 9 -19.04 8.39 9.38
N LEU A 10 -19.57 7.41 10.12
CA LEU A 10 -20.55 6.47 9.59
C LEU A 10 -21.87 7.21 9.36
N ILE A 11 -22.50 7.00 8.21
CA ILE A 11 -23.82 7.47 7.90
C ILE A 11 -24.81 6.40 8.34
N LEU A 12 -25.55 6.68 9.40
CA LEU A 12 -26.60 5.80 9.90
C LEU A 12 -27.95 6.21 9.31
N SER A 13 -28.70 5.23 8.83
CA SER A 13 -30.12 5.42 8.57
C SER A 13 -30.86 5.42 9.91
N GLU A 14 -31.71 6.41 10.16
CA GLU A 14 -32.45 6.56 11.43
C GLU A 14 -33.32 5.35 11.80
N ASN A 15 -33.63 4.49 10.83
CA ASN A 15 -34.47 3.30 11.00
C ASN A 15 -33.73 1.97 10.94
N ASP A 16 -32.39 1.97 10.92
CA ASP A 16 -31.62 0.72 10.82
C ASP A 16 -31.18 0.22 12.20
N SER A 17 -32.08 -0.51 12.87
CA SER A 17 -31.81 -1.14 14.18
C SER A 17 -30.78 -2.28 14.11
N THR A 18 -30.33 -2.67 12.92
CA THR A 18 -29.34 -3.74 12.74
C THR A 18 -27.91 -3.24 12.85
N VAL A 19 -27.70 -1.92 12.87
CA VAL A 19 -26.36 -1.31 12.97
C VAL A 19 -26.05 -0.95 14.42
N MET A 20 -24.94 -1.50 14.91
CA MET A 20 -24.32 -1.10 16.17
C MET A 20 -23.00 -0.42 15.89
N THR A 21 -22.61 0.53 16.74
CA THR A 21 -21.32 1.22 16.61
C THR A 21 -20.53 1.11 17.90
N GLU A 22 -19.22 0.96 17.78
CA GLU A 22 -18.28 0.89 18.89
C GLU A 22 -17.00 1.63 18.54
N TYR A 23 -16.38 2.30 19.51
CA TYR A 23 -15.04 2.83 19.38
C TYR A 23 -14.03 1.83 19.93
N ASN A 24 -13.12 1.40 19.07
CA ASN A 24 -12.02 0.51 19.45
C ASN A 24 -10.70 1.05 18.90
N ASP A 25 -9.69 1.22 19.75
CA ASP A 25 -8.37 1.78 19.43
C ASP A 25 -8.44 3.11 18.63
N GLY A 26 -9.40 3.97 19.00
CA GLY A 26 -9.59 5.27 18.36
C GLY A 26 -10.28 5.23 16.99
N ASN A 27 -10.69 4.06 16.51
CA ASN A 27 -11.44 3.88 15.28
C ASN A 27 -12.90 3.57 15.59
N LEU A 28 -13.82 4.19 14.83
CA LEU A 28 -15.22 3.86 14.86
C LEU A 28 -15.46 2.58 14.07
N TRP A 29 -15.98 1.56 14.71
CA TRP A 29 -16.45 0.33 14.09
C TRP A 29 -17.96 0.36 13.93
N ALA A 30 -18.46 -0.10 12.81
CA ALA A 30 -19.85 -0.34 12.55
C ALA A 30 -20.08 -1.84 12.41
N TYR A 31 -21.08 -2.37 13.10
CA TYR A 31 -21.44 -3.79 13.06
C TYR A 31 -22.87 -3.94 12.56
N ARG A 32 -23.10 -4.89 11.66
CA ARG A 32 -24.44 -5.37 11.28
C ARG A 32 -24.61 -6.79 11.77
N ASN A 33 -25.66 -7.02 12.53
CA ASN A 33 -26.04 -8.35 13.03
C ASN A 33 -27.35 -8.77 12.35
N ALA A 34 -27.25 -9.59 11.32
CA ALA A 34 -28.39 -10.07 10.55
C ALA A 34 -28.07 -11.43 9.89
N ASN A 35 -29.11 -12.19 9.56
CA ASN A 35 -29.03 -13.43 8.77
C ASN A 35 -28.04 -14.47 9.29
N GLY A 36 -27.81 -14.50 10.62
CA GLY A 36 -26.84 -15.42 11.23
C GLY A 36 -25.37 -15.00 11.11
N PHE A 37 -25.11 -13.75 10.76
CA PHE A 37 -23.75 -13.20 10.70
C PHE A 37 -23.65 -11.88 11.45
N ILE A 38 -22.50 -11.69 12.12
CA ILE A 38 -22.06 -10.36 12.56
C ILE A 38 -20.97 -9.91 11.61
N VAL A 39 -21.21 -8.81 10.91
CA VAL A 39 -20.23 -8.19 10.01
C VAL A 39 -19.84 -6.85 10.58
N GLY A 40 -18.57 -6.67 10.93
CA GLY A 40 -18.01 -5.41 11.43
C GLY A 40 -17.12 -4.78 10.39
N LEU A 41 -17.13 -3.45 10.29
CA LEU A 41 -16.29 -2.70 9.39
C LEU A 41 -15.85 -1.38 10.02
N THR A 42 -14.58 -1.05 9.87
CA THR A 42 -14.05 0.30 10.05
C THR A 42 -13.27 0.71 8.81
N THR A 43 -13.15 2.00 8.55
CA THR A 43 -12.40 2.52 7.41
C THR A 43 -11.64 3.78 7.77
N TYR A 44 -10.46 3.96 7.16
CA TYR A 44 -9.63 5.16 7.28
C TYR A 44 -8.76 5.37 6.05
N GLU A 45 -8.38 6.63 5.81
CA GLU A 45 -7.46 6.93 4.73
C GLU A 45 -6.03 6.55 5.12
N THR A 46 -5.34 5.87 4.21
CA THR A 46 -3.93 5.56 4.36
C THR A 46 -3.15 5.94 3.10
N LYS A 47 -1.87 6.25 3.30
CA LYS A 47 -0.91 6.50 2.24
C LYS A 47 0.37 5.74 2.54
N ASP A 48 0.84 5.00 1.57
CA ASP A 48 2.15 4.35 1.60
C ASP A 48 2.92 4.61 0.30
N ASP A 49 4.06 3.97 0.13
CA ASP A 49 4.91 4.10 -1.06
C ASP A 49 4.25 3.58 -2.34
N TYR A 50 3.17 2.81 -2.21
CA TYR A 50 2.43 2.20 -3.33
C TYR A 50 1.17 2.96 -3.70
N GLY A 51 0.74 3.92 -2.89
CA GLY A 51 -0.39 4.79 -3.22
C GLY A 51 -1.19 5.32 -2.04
N LYS A 52 -2.38 5.82 -2.37
CA LYS A 52 -3.38 6.28 -1.40
C LYS A 52 -4.60 5.38 -1.47
N TYR A 53 -5.10 4.98 -0.32
CA TYR A 53 -6.20 4.04 -0.19
C TYR A 53 -7.20 4.52 0.87
N TYR A 54 -8.43 4.03 0.76
CA TYR A 54 -9.27 3.76 1.91
C TYR A 54 -8.93 2.33 2.37
N ARG A 55 -8.32 2.19 3.53
CA ARG A 55 -8.14 0.89 4.16
C ARG A 55 -9.42 0.58 4.91
N ILE A 56 -9.92 -0.62 4.72
CA ILE A 56 -11.02 -1.18 5.49
C ILE A 56 -10.49 -2.35 6.32
N ASP A 57 -10.83 -2.36 7.60
CA ASP A 57 -10.66 -3.54 8.44
C ASP A 57 -12.04 -4.17 8.61
N VAL A 58 -12.14 -5.47 8.35
CA VAL A 58 -13.41 -6.21 8.30
C VAL A 58 -13.35 -7.35 9.30
N PHE A 59 -14.41 -7.46 10.08
CA PHE A 59 -14.68 -8.57 10.98
C PHE A 59 -15.91 -9.34 10.49
N ILE A 60 -15.85 -10.66 10.46
CA ILE A 60 -16.98 -11.52 10.11
C ILE A 60 -17.05 -12.63 11.13
N LYS A 61 -18.20 -12.79 11.80
CA LYS A 61 -18.50 -13.91 12.68
C LYS A 61 -19.68 -14.69 12.11
N ASN A 62 -19.50 -15.98 11.94
CA ASN A 62 -20.56 -16.91 11.54
C ASN A 62 -21.29 -17.42 12.78
N GLN A 63 -22.58 -17.12 12.88
CA GLN A 63 -23.48 -17.60 13.94
C GLN A 63 -24.43 -18.72 13.47
N CYS A 64 -24.29 -19.14 12.18
CA CYS A 64 -25.06 -20.25 11.63
C CYS A 64 -24.44 -21.60 12.02
N ASP A 65 -25.22 -22.67 11.89
CA ASP A 65 -24.77 -24.06 12.15
C ASP A 65 -23.95 -24.66 10.99
N SER A 66 -23.82 -23.95 9.86
CA SER A 66 -23.08 -24.38 8.67
C SER A 66 -21.90 -23.46 8.38
N SER A 67 -20.84 -24.04 7.82
CA SER A 67 -19.67 -23.28 7.35
C SER A 67 -20.02 -22.44 6.12
N VAL A 68 -19.45 -21.23 6.03
CA VAL A 68 -19.60 -20.33 4.88
C VAL A 68 -18.24 -19.99 4.30
N ILE A 69 -18.17 -19.78 2.99
CA ILE A 69 -16.97 -19.31 2.32
C ILE A 69 -17.08 -17.79 2.14
N PHE A 70 -16.16 -17.06 2.74
CA PHE A 70 -15.98 -15.65 2.45
C PHE A 70 -15.01 -15.49 1.28
N THR A 71 -15.42 -14.71 0.27
CA THR A 71 -14.65 -14.45 -0.95
C THR A 71 -14.40 -12.95 -1.08
N PRO A 72 -13.17 -12.45 -0.80
CA PRO A 72 -12.84 -11.03 -0.89
C PRO A 72 -13.04 -10.41 -2.28
N ASP A 73 -13.01 -11.22 -3.35
CA ASP A 73 -13.24 -10.76 -4.73
C ASP A 73 -14.67 -10.24 -4.94
N ASP A 74 -15.62 -10.67 -4.12
CA ASP A 74 -17.02 -10.26 -4.19
C ASP A 74 -17.30 -8.93 -3.46
N VAL A 75 -16.34 -8.44 -2.68
CA VAL A 75 -16.48 -7.15 -1.99
C VAL A 75 -16.43 -6.02 -3.01
N THR A 76 -17.45 -5.15 -2.97
CA THR A 76 -17.55 -4.00 -3.88
C THR A 76 -17.55 -2.68 -3.12
N SER A 77 -17.17 -1.62 -3.81
CA SER A 77 -17.20 -0.28 -3.24
C SER A 77 -17.61 0.76 -4.27
N HIS A 78 -18.43 1.71 -3.83
CA HIS A 78 -18.93 2.82 -4.63
C HIS A 78 -18.63 4.13 -3.93
N LEU A 79 -18.40 5.17 -4.70
CA LEU A 79 -18.14 6.52 -4.20
C LEU A 79 -19.09 7.52 -4.85
N LEU A 80 -19.93 8.13 -4.05
CA LEU A 80 -20.73 9.29 -4.45
C LEU A 80 -19.90 10.55 -4.30
N THR A 81 -19.78 11.33 -5.38
CA THR A 81 -19.09 12.62 -5.36
C THR A 81 -19.99 13.76 -4.91
N ASN A 82 -19.39 14.92 -4.63
CA ASN A 82 -20.16 16.16 -4.33
C ASN A 82 -21.02 16.64 -5.52
N ARG A 83 -20.72 16.16 -6.74
CA ARG A 83 -21.48 16.49 -7.96
C ARG A 83 -22.62 15.50 -8.24
N GLY A 84 -22.76 14.47 -7.44
CA GLY A 84 -23.78 13.42 -7.61
C GLY A 84 -23.34 12.25 -8.49
N ASP A 85 -22.09 12.26 -9.03
CA ASP A 85 -21.59 11.13 -9.78
C ASP A 85 -21.34 9.94 -8.86
N ASN A 86 -21.64 8.73 -9.34
CA ASN A 86 -21.37 7.50 -8.64
C ASN A 86 -20.27 6.71 -9.38
N TYR A 87 -19.18 6.39 -8.69
CA TYR A 87 -18.05 5.64 -9.23
C TYR A 87 -17.86 4.33 -8.48
N GLN A 88 -17.76 3.25 -9.20
CA GLN A 88 -17.24 2.00 -8.63
C GLN A 88 -15.74 2.15 -8.39
N LEU A 89 -15.31 1.91 -7.16
CA LEU A 89 -13.89 1.93 -6.81
C LEU A 89 -13.32 0.52 -6.85
N MET A 90 -12.05 0.43 -7.24
CA MET A 90 -11.33 -0.84 -7.20
C MET A 90 -11.04 -1.24 -5.76
N VAL A 91 -11.60 -2.36 -5.33
CA VAL A 91 -11.22 -3.07 -4.12
C VAL A 91 -10.08 -4.03 -4.51
N TYR A 92 -8.93 -3.91 -3.85
CA TYR A 92 -7.80 -4.79 -4.13
C TYR A 92 -7.97 -6.11 -3.38
N THR A 93 -7.93 -7.22 -4.11
CA THR A 93 -7.71 -8.54 -3.49
C THR A 93 -6.27 -8.65 -3.01
N ASN A 94 -5.96 -9.66 -2.17
CA ASN A 94 -4.58 -9.87 -1.73
C ASN A 94 -3.63 -10.01 -2.93
N GLU A 95 -3.99 -10.80 -3.93
CA GLU A 95 -3.19 -11.05 -5.13
C GLU A 95 -2.98 -9.77 -5.94
N ALA A 96 -4.05 -9.01 -6.17
CA ALA A 96 -4.00 -7.75 -6.92
C ALA A 96 -3.13 -6.71 -6.19
N PHE A 97 -3.23 -6.63 -4.86
CA PHE A 97 -2.43 -5.73 -4.05
C PHE A 97 -0.94 -6.13 -4.04
N GLN A 98 -0.63 -7.41 -3.85
CA GLN A 98 0.74 -7.94 -3.92
C GLN A 98 1.37 -7.73 -5.30
N LYS A 99 0.60 -7.92 -6.38
CA LYS A 99 1.06 -7.64 -7.75
C LYS A 99 1.39 -6.17 -7.94
N LYS A 100 0.57 -5.26 -7.39
CA LYS A 100 0.82 -3.82 -7.43
C LYS A 100 2.10 -3.44 -6.69
N ILE A 101 2.29 -3.96 -5.47
CA ILE A 101 3.51 -3.74 -4.68
C ILE A 101 4.73 -4.21 -5.45
N ARG A 102 4.72 -5.45 -5.95
CA ARG A 102 5.83 -6.03 -6.71
C ARG A 102 6.19 -5.18 -7.93
N LYS A 103 5.19 -4.70 -8.68
CA LYS A 103 5.44 -3.83 -9.84
C LYS A 103 6.14 -2.53 -9.44
N SER A 104 5.74 -1.91 -8.33
CA SER A 104 6.36 -0.68 -7.81
C SER A 104 7.79 -0.94 -7.32
N GLN A 105 8.00 -2.04 -6.58
CA GLN A 105 9.33 -2.45 -6.10
C GLN A 105 10.29 -2.75 -7.25
N ASN A 106 9.84 -3.48 -8.27
CA ASN A 106 10.66 -3.79 -9.45
C ASN A 106 11.07 -2.51 -10.18
N TRP A 107 10.18 -1.53 -10.30
CA TRP A 107 10.49 -0.22 -10.87
C TRP A 107 11.54 0.53 -10.04
N ALA A 108 11.37 0.57 -8.72
CA ALA A 108 12.33 1.21 -7.81
C ALA A 108 13.70 0.55 -7.86
N MET A 109 13.75 -0.79 -7.90
CA MET A 109 14.99 -1.55 -8.06
C MET A 109 15.68 -1.27 -9.40
N ALA A 110 14.94 -1.18 -10.48
CA ALA A 110 15.48 -0.85 -11.80
C ALA A 110 16.10 0.55 -11.83
N LEU A 111 15.41 1.55 -11.27
CA LEU A 111 15.93 2.92 -11.16
C LEU A 111 17.19 2.99 -10.29
N TYR A 112 17.17 2.32 -9.13
CA TYR A 112 18.32 2.29 -8.23
C TYR A 112 19.51 1.58 -8.88
N GLY A 113 19.28 0.42 -9.52
CA GLY A 113 20.33 -0.32 -10.23
C GLY A 113 20.96 0.49 -11.36
N PHE A 114 20.15 1.24 -12.12
CA PHE A 114 20.66 2.13 -13.16
C PHE A 114 21.51 3.26 -12.58
N SER A 115 21.04 3.97 -11.56
CA SER A 115 21.78 5.08 -10.96
C SER A 115 23.06 4.63 -10.27
N SER A 116 23.02 3.51 -9.53
CA SER A 116 24.21 2.96 -8.85
C SER A 116 25.20 2.38 -9.84
N GLY A 117 24.74 1.78 -10.94
CA GLY A 117 25.60 1.31 -12.02
C GLY A 117 26.37 2.45 -12.70
N LEU A 118 25.72 3.59 -12.97
CA LEU A 118 26.40 4.78 -13.49
C LEU A 118 27.46 5.32 -12.51
N SER A 119 27.12 5.40 -11.22
CA SER A 119 28.06 5.88 -10.20
C SER A 119 29.25 4.95 -10.02
N ALA A 120 29.03 3.64 -9.98
CA ALA A 120 30.08 2.63 -9.87
C ALA A 120 30.95 2.58 -11.13
N GLY A 121 30.38 2.75 -12.32
CA GLY A 121 31.12 2.79 -13.59
C GLY A 121 32.06 3.98 -13.71
N SER A 122 31.75 5.10 -13.05
CA SER A 122 32.61 6.30 -13.03
C SER A 122 33.57 6.35 -11.85
N ALA A 123 33.39 5.56 -10.81
CA ALA A 123 34.14 5.66 -9.55
C ALA A 123 35.64 5.39 -9.68
N GLY A 124 36.04 4.64 -10.71
CA GLY A 124 37.49 4.37 -11.00
C GLY A 124 38.17 5.46 -11.82
N TYR A 125 37.44 6.42 -12.35
CA TYR A 125 38.03 7.44 -13.22
C TYR A 125 38.27 8.75 -12.46
N SER A 126 39.48 9.27 -12.58
CA SER A 126 39.86 10.60 -12.10
C SER A 126 40.56 11.37 -13.21
N THR A 127 40.29 12.68 -13.29
CA THR A 127 40.95 13.55 -14.23
C THR A 127 41.72 14.62 -13.45
N SER A 128 43.04 14.69 -13.68
CA SER A 128 43.89 15.72 -13.13
C SER A 128 44.29 16.73 -14.19
N TYR A 129 44.36 18.00 -13.80
CA TYR A 129 44.83 19.09 -14.65
C TYR A 129 46.12 19.64 -14.06
N SER A 130 47.15 19.71 -14.87
CA SER A 130 48.43 20.32 -14.49
C SER A 130 48.73 21.45 -15.48
N THR A 131 48.95 22.64 -14.96
CA THR A 131 49.32 23.80 -15.76
C THR A 131 50.78 24.14 -15.49
N SER A 132 51.59 24.08 -16.54
CA SER A 132 53.00 24.53 -16.52
C SER A 132 53.20 25.81 -17.35
N TYR A 133 54.11 26.63 -16.94
CA TYR A 133 54.45 27.86 -17.64
C TYR A 133 55.82 27.70 -18.26
N SER A 134 55.94 28.04 -19.52
CA SER A 134 57.25 28.09 -20.16
C SER A 134 57.96 29.40 -19.84
N SER A 135 59.24 29.48 -20.09
CA SER A 135 60.07 30.68 -19.81
C SER A 135 59.60 31.96 -20.58
N ASN A 136 58.83 31.82 -21.62
CA ASN A 136 58.22 32.92 -22.38
C ASN A 136 56.80 33.29 -21.90
N GLY A 137 56.37 32.76 -20.75
CA GLY A 137 55.04 33.04 -20.14
C GLY A 137 53.88 32.30 -20.74
N THR A 138 54.07 31.37 -21.65
CA THR A 138 53.00 30.58 -22.23
C THR A 138 52.59 29.47 -21.29
N ALA A 139 51.28 29.36 -20.97
CA ALA A 139 50.71 28.30 -20.14
C ALA A 139 50.35 27.07 -20.97
N TYR A 140 50.76 25.93 -20.52
CA TYR A 140 50.33 24.61 -21.05
C TYR A 140 49.58 23.83 -20.01
N THR A 141 48.35 23.46 -20.31
CA THR A 141 47.53 22.60 -19.44
C THR A 141 47.57 21.19 -19.96
N THR A 142 48.10 20.28 -19.15
CA THR A 142 48.04 18.86 -19.41
C THR A 142 46.88 18.25 -18.67
N VAL A 143 46.06 17.48 -19.37
CA VAL A 143 44.94 16.71 -18.81
C VAL A 143 45.37 15.27 -18.73
N THR A 144 45.40 14.70 -17.53
CA THR A 144 45.71 13.29 -17.32
C THR A 144 44.52 12.57 -16.75
N ASN A 145 44.07 11.52 -17.43
CA ASN A 145 43.05 10.63 -16.97
C ASN A 145 43.65 9.41 -16.28
N HIS A 146 43.26 9.16 -15.06
CA HIS A 146 43.66 7.99 -14.30
C HIS A 146 42.46 7.05 -14.14
N TYR A 147 42.76 5.75 -14.20
CA TYR A 147 41.80 4.71 -13.86
C TYR A 147 42.34 3.88 -12.70
N ASP A 148 41.61 3.84 -11.60
CA ASP A 148 41.88 3.02 -10.42
C ASP A 148 40.92 1.82 -10.41
N ALA A 149 41.41 0.65 -10.76
CA ALA A 149 40.64 -0.58 -10.77
C ALA A 149 40.15 -1.01 -9.38
N ASN A 150 40.90 -0.69 -8.31
CA ASN A 150 40.53 -1.02 -6.95
C ASN A 150 39.36 -0.14 -6.50
N ALA A 151 39.40 1.16 -6.79
CA ALA A 151 38.30 2.07 -6.50
C ALA A 151 37.01 1.66 -7.25
N ALA A 152 37.11 1.31 -8.52
CA ALA A 152 36.00 0.77 -9.31
C ALA A 152 35.44 -0.52 -8.74
N PHE A 153 36.31 -1.46 -8.34
CA PHE A 153 35.90 -2.73 -7.72
C PHE A 153 35.18 -2.51 -6.40
N GLN A 154 35.70 -1.68 -5.50
CA GLN A 154 35.08 -1.35 -4.22
C GLN A 154 33.71 -0.68 -4.40
N ALA A 155 33.59 0.24 -5.35
CA ALA A 155 32.31 0.90 -5.67
C ALA A 155 31.27 -0.10 -6.21
N ASN A 156 31.67 -1.03 -7.06
CA ASN A 156 30.79 -2.10 -7.55
C ASN A 156 30.34 -3.06 -6.44
N MET A 157 31.24 -3.43 -5.53
CA MET A 157 30.91 -4.27 -4.38
C MET A 157 29.93 -3.56 -3.44
N ALA A 158 30.16 -2.29 -3.12
CA ALA A 158 29.27 -1.49 -2.29
C ALA A 158 27.88 -1.35 -2.92
N SER A 159 27.82 -1.08 -4.22
CA SER A 159 26.57 -0.99 -4.98
C SER A 159 25.79 -2.31 -4.95
N SER A 160 26.47 -3.44 -5.17
CA SER A 160 25.86 -4.77 -5.13
C SER A 160 25.29 -5.11 -3.74
N TYR A 161 26.03 -4.79 -2.68
CA TYR A 161 25.56 -4.98 -1.30
C TYR A 161 24.33 -4.13 -0.97
N GLN A 162 24.32 -2.87 -1.40
CA GLN A 162 23.19 -1.97 -1.22
C GLN A 162 21.95 -2.47 -1.96
N LEU A 163 22.09 -2.94 -3.21
CA LEU A 163 21.00 -3.55 -3.98
C LEU A 163 20.40 -4.78 -3.28
N GLN A 164 21.28 -5.66 -2.77
CA GLN A 164 20.83 -6.84 -2.03
C GLN A 164 20.07 -6.48 -0.75
N THR A 165 20.57 -5.49 -0.01
CA THR A 165 19.93 -5.01 1.22
C THR A 165 18.57 -4.39 0.93
N LEU A 166 18.48 -3.54 -0.10
CA LEU A 166 17.22 -2.94 -0.55
C LEU A 166 16.22 -4.03 -0.97
N GLY A 167 16.67 -5.05 -1.70
CA GLY A 167 15.82 -6.19 -2.08
C GLY A 167 15.23 -6.91 -0.87
N LYS A 168 16.04 -7.21 0.14
CA LYS A 168 15.56 -7.82 1.40
C LYS A 168 14.55 -6.95 2.15
N MET A 169 14.78 -5.64 2.23
CA MET A 169 13.84 -4.71 2.85
C MET A 169 12.50 -4.67 2.12
N MET A 170 12.51 -4.67 0.79
CA MET A 170 11.31 -4.70 -0.03
C MET A 170 10.53 -6.01 0.10
N ASP A 171 11.22 -7.15 0.18
CA ASP A 171 10.58 -8.46 0.40
C ASP A 171 9.93 -8.54 1.78
N ASN A 172 10.61 -8.04 2.82
CA ASN A 172 10.07 -7.97 4.17
C ASN A 172 8.82 -7.05 4.25
N ASP A 173 8.87 -5.85 3.64
CA ASP A 173 7.70 -4.95 3.58
C ASP A 173 6.50 -5.60 2.88
N ARG A 174 6.76 -6.34 1.80
CA ARG A 174 5.72 -7.09 1.09
C ARG A 174 5.09 -8.17 1.97
N GLU A 175 5.90 -8.91 2.73
CA GLU A 175 5.40 -9.95 3.63
C GLU A 175 4.57 -9.35 4.76
N ILE A 176 5.04 -8.26 5.39
CA ILE A 176 4.27 -7.54 6.42
C ILE A 176 2.90 -7.10 5.87
N LYS A 177 2.88 -6.54 4.65
CA LYS A 177 1.62 -6.12 4.02
C LYS A 177 0.72 -7.28 3.58
N ARG A 178 1.26 -8.49 3.43
CA ARG A 178 0.50 -9.71 3.15
C ARG A 178 -0.18 -10.28 4.39
N GLN A 179 0.43 -10.07 5.55
CA GLN A 179 -0.11 -10.52 6.83
C GLN A 179 -1.37 -9.74 7.19
N GLY A 180 -2.41 -10.44 7.61
CA GLY A 180 -3.69 -9.84 7.95
C GLY A 180 -4.54 -9.35 6.76
N TYR A 181 -4.03 -9.43 5.51
CA TYR A 181 -4.85 -9.16 4.33
C TYR A 181 -5.89 -10.26 4.14
N LEU A 182 -7.16 -9.88 3.93
CA LEU A 182 -8.24 -10.85 3.74
C LEU A 182 -8.02 -11.70 2.49
N LYS A 183 -8.23 -13.00 2.66
CA LYS A 183 -8.14 -14.03 1.63
C LYS A 183 -9.42 -14.84 1.62
N LYS A 184 -9.65 -15.59 0.53
CA LYS A 184 -10.73 -16.56 0.48
C LYS A 184 -10.56 -17.55 1.65
N THR A 185 -11.57 -17.61 2.52
CA THR A 185 -11.48 -18.33 3.80
C THR A 185 -12.82 -18.99 4.11
N THR A 186 -12.79 -20.21 4.59
CA THR A 186 -13.98 -20.86 5.19
C THR A 186 -14.11 -20.39 6.64
N VAL A 187 -15.27 -19.88 7.00
CA VAL A 187 -15.64 -19.48 8.36
C VAL A 187 -16.59 -20.52 8.91
N HIS A 188 -16.12 -21.31 9.89
CA HIS A 188 -16.91 -22.38 10.50
C HIS A 188 -17.96 -21.84 11.48
N PRO A 189 -18.93 -22.66 11.90
CA PRO A 189 -19.91 -22.27 12.90
C PRO A 189 -19.25 -21.71 14.18
N ASN A 190 -19.76 -20.56 14.64
CA ASN A 190 -19.27 -19.81 15.80
C ASN A 190 -17.84 -19.23 15.67
N GLU A 191 -17.15 -19.44 14.54
CA GLU A 191 -15.87 -18.82 14.28
C GLU A 191 -16.01 -17.38 13.75
N GLY A 192 -14.96 -16.58 13.95
CA GLY A 192 -14.82 -15.25 13.39
C GLY A 192 -13.47 -15.08 12.70
N ILE A 193 -13.46 -14.26 11.66
CA ILE A 193 -12.25 -13.82 10.98
C ILE A 193 -12.14 -12.32 11.06
N ILE A 194 -10.91 -11.81 11.10
CA ILE A 194 -10.61 -10.39 11.00
C ILE A 194 -9.46 -10.20 10.02
N GLY A 195 -9.52 -9.15 9.24
CA GLY A 195 -8.44 -8.79 8.35
C GLY A 195 -8.74 -7.50 7.62
N TYR A 196 -7.84 -7.09 6.73
CA TYR A 196 -8.01 -5.82 6.03
C TYR A 196 -7.98 -5.97 4.51
N MET A 197 -8.51 -4.95 3.83
CA MET A 197 -8.42 -4.75 2.39
C MET A 197 -8.16 -3.28 2.08
N ASN A 198 -7.66 -2.99 0.90
CA ASN A 198 -7.45 -1.63 0.42
C ASN A 198 -8.39 -1.32 -0.74
N ILE A 199 -9.00 -0.15 -0.71
CA ILE A 199 -9.85 0.38 -1.78
C ILE A 199 -9.09 1.55 -2.42
N LYS A 200 -9.04 1.62 -3.75
CA LYS A 200 -8.40 2.73 -4.46
C LYS A 200 -9.04 4.06 -4.06
N ARG A 201 -8.24 4.97 -3.50
CA ARG A 201 -8.75 6.26 -3.04
C ARG A 201 -9.08 7.18 -4.21
N LYS A 202 -10.27 7.78 -4.14
CA LYS A 202 -10.73 8.91 -4.95
C LYS A 202 -11.42 9.90 -4.02
N LYS A 203 -11.37 11.18 -4.31
CA LYS A 203 -12.10 12.21 -3.53
C LYS A 203 -13.60 12.11 -3.81
N GLY A 204 -14.41 12.15 -2.76
CA GLY A 204 -15.86 12.10 -2.84
C GLY A 204 -16.53 12.44 -1.53
N LYS A 205 -17.82 12.18 -1.43
CA LYS A 205 -18.64 12.50 -0.27
C LYS A 205 -19.00 11.26 0.54
N ILE A 206 -19.57 10.25 -0.12
CA ILE A 206 -20.03 9.02 0.54
C ILE A 206 -19.31 7.83 -0.09
N LEU A 207 -18.67 7.05 0.76
CA LEU A 207 -18.06 5.77 0.40
C LEU A 207 -18.96 4.63 0.87
N THR A 208 -19.59 3.95 -0.05
CA THR A 208 -20.39 2.74 0.21
C THR A 208 -19.52 1.51 0.04
N ILE A 209 -19.52 0.61 1.01
CA ILE A 209 -18.78 -0.65 1.01
C ILE A 209 -19.77 -1.78 1.20
N ASN A 210 -19.80 -2.72 0.26
CA ASN A 210 -20.69 -3.87 0.27
C ASN A 210 -19.89 -5.16 0.49
N ILE A 211 -20.27 -5.90 1.52
CA ILE A 211 -19.66 -7.17 1.89
C ILE A 211 -20.70 -8.28 1.70
N PRO A 212 -20.63 -9.05 0.61
CA PRO A 212 -21.53 -10.19 0.38
C PRO A 212 -21.07 -11.41 1.17
N ILE A 213 -22.01 -12.04 1.87
CA ILE A 213 -21.80 -13.28 2.62
C ILE A 213 -23.04 -14.14 2.48
N ASN A 214 -22.87 -15.36 2.00
CA ASN A 214 -23.95 -16.37 1.89
C ASN A 214 -25.23 -15.83 1.23
N GLY A 215 -25.08 -15.07 0.13
CA GLY A 215 -26.21 -14.49 -0.62
C GLY A 215 -26.81 -13.20 -0.03
N TYR A 216 -26.35 -12.75 1.12
CA TYR A 216 -26.74 -11.47 1.73
C TYR A 216 -25.65 -10.43 1.53
N VAL A 217 -26.05 -9.14 1.44
CA VAL A 217 -25.10 -8.02 1.28
C VAL A 217 -25.19 -7.10 2.50
N TYR A 218 -24.05 -6.91 3.16
CA TYR A 218 -23.88 -6.00 4.29
C TYR A 218 -23.26 -4.71 3.79
N SER A 219 -24.05 -3.62 3.75
CA SER A 219 -23.64 -2.32 3.22
C SER A 219 -23.32 -1.34 4.33
N PHE A 220 -22.23 -0.58 4.17
CA PHE A 220 -21.79 0.45 5.10
C PHE A 220 -21.50 1.74 4.34
N ASP A 221 -22.12 2.83 4.74
CA ASP A 221 -21.95 4.15 4.16
C ASP A 221 -21.11 5.05 5.09
N TRP A 222 -20.03 5.59 4.56
CA TRP A 222 -19.10 6.42 5.30
C TRP A 222 -18.97 7.80 4.66
N ASP A 223 -19.09 8.87 5.47
CA ASP A 223 -18.77 10.21 5.03
C ASP A 223 -17.23 10.34 4.90
N VAL A 224 -16.78 10.53 3.67
CA VAL A 224 -15.37 10.73 3.31
C VAL A 224 -15.13 12.14 2.76
N SER A 225 -16.10 13.04 2.95
CA SER A 225 -15.98 14.45 2.57
C SER A 225 -14.89 15.14 3.40
N LYS A 226 -14.08 15.96 2.75
CA LYS A 226 -13.02 16.78 3.39
C LYS A 226 -13.41 18.24 3.35
#